data_14c3c08965f8892a75c819e4368cd211
#
_entry.id   14c3c08965f8892a75c819e4368cd211
#
_cell.length_a   1.000
_cell.length_b   1.000
_cell.length_c   1.000
_cell.angle_alpha   90.00
_cell.angle_beta   90.00
_cell.angle_gamma   90.00
#
_symmetry.space_group_name_H-M   'P 1'
#
loop_
_entity.id
_entity.type
_entity.pdbx_description
1 polymer ?
#
loop_
_entity_poly.entity_id
_entity_poly.type
_entity_poly.pdbx_seq_one_letter_code
_entity_poly.pdbx_strand_id
1 'polypeptide(L)'
;MTTEMTVYKAGDNTVELSPEIIRKYLVSGEGKITDQEMMMFIKLCEYQKLNPFLREVYLIKYGSSPATMVTGKETFLKRAYRHDKYMGHQTGISEDGKTAWAEVSVKDYKVPIRCEVDYGEYVGKKKDGTVNSMWKAKPRTMLKKVALVQALREAFPETFGGMYSQEEINTVNAEVLSDTEIKPEEQESLYITEEQVTELKKERETRKVDGPKFLAHFGVDSLDKIPAKRFKEAMSVMKAKPATKKGEEPARVPGEDDVEWMEGDGEQG
;
A
#
# COMPACT_ATOMS: atom_id res chain seq x y z
N MET A 1 4.82 -18.49 3.13
CA MET A 1 3.72 -17.72 2.49
C MET A 1 2.46 -18.56 2.63
N THR A 2 1.60 -18.21 3.56
CA THR A 2 0.38 -18.98 3.85
C THR A 2 -0.61 -18.77 2.72
N THR A 3 -0.78 -19.79 1.90
CA THR A 3 -1.82 -19.91 0.87
C THR A 3 -3.16 -20.25 1.55
N GLU A 4 -3.43 -19.60 2.67
CA GLU A 4 -4.60 -19.95 3.48
C GLU A 4 -5.84 -19.34 2.85
N MET A 5 -6.76 -20.21 2.46
CA MET A 5 -8.06 -19.84 1.93
C MET A 5 -8.97 -19.41 3.07
N THR A 6 -9.50 -18.20 2.99
CA THR A 6 -10.51 -17.71 3.94
C THR A 6 -11.90 -18.00 3.39
N VAL A 7 -12.72 -18.66 4.20
CA VAL A 7 -14.10 -19.05 3.86
C VAL A 7 -15.06 -18.34 4.80
N TYR A 8 -16.03 -17.61 4.26
CA TYR A 8 -17.04 -16.92 5.05
C TYR A 8 -18.40 -16.85 4.36
N LYS A 9 -19.44 -16.49 5.11
CA LYS A 9 -20.79 -16.29 4.60
C LYS A 9 -21.05 -14.83 4.24
N ALA A 10 -21.53 -14.58 3.02
CA ALA A 10 -22.01 -13.27 2.55
C ALA A 10 -23.48 -13.43 2.09
N GLY A 11 -24.43 -13.13 2.97
CA GLY A 11 -25.84 -13.53 2.79
C GLY A 11 -25.95 -15.05 2.72
N ASP A 12 -26.66 -15.56 1.71
CA ASP A 12 -26.87 -16.98 1.49
C ASP A 12 -25.67 -17.67 0.80
N ASN A 13 -24.70 -16.90 0.33
CA ASN A 13 -23.57 -17.41 -0.41
C ASN A 13 -22.39 -17.72 0.49
N THR A 14 -21.66 -18.80 0.20
CA THR A 14 -20.33 -19.05 0.75
C THR A 14 -19.31 -18.40 -0.18
N VAL A 15 -18.41 -17.61 0.39
CA VAL A 15 -17.34 -16.93 -0.33
C VAL A 15 -16.02 -17.54 0.09
N GLU A 16 -15.22 -17.93 -0.88
CA GLU A 16 -13.89 -18.51 -0.70
C GLU A 16 -12.86 -17.56 -1.34
N LEU A 17 -11.99 -16.97 -0.52
CA LEU A 17 -10.96 -16.05 -0.98
C LEU A 17 -9.57 -16.58 -0.66
N SER A 18 -8.70 -16.56 -1.66
CA SER A 18 -7.27 -16.74 -1.49
C SER A 18 -6.50 -15.58 -2.11
N PRO A 19 -5.24 -15.34 -1.72
CA PRO A 19 -4.39 -14.34 -2.35
C PRO A 19 -4.27 -14.50 -3.87
N GLU A 20 -4.26 -15.72 -4.37
CA GLU A 20 -4.20 -16.01 -5.81
C GLU A 20 -5.46 -15.57 -6.55
N ILE A 21 -6.63 -15.88 -5.98
CA ILE A 21 -7.93 -15.46 -6.54
C ILE A 21 -8.02 -13.94 -6.60
N ILE A 22 -7.60 -13.26 -5.53
CA ILE A 22 -7.62 -11.79 -5.46
C ILE A 22 -6.73 -11.21 -6.55
N ARG A 23 -5.46 -11.64 -6.63
CA ARG A 23 -4.52 -11.14 -7.65
C ARG A 23 -5.03 -11.34 -9.07
N LYS A 24 -5.63 -12.48 -9.34
CA LYS A 24 -6.04 -12.86 -10.70
C LYS A 24 -7.34 -12.23 -11.15
N TYR A 25 -8.30 -12.03 -10.24
CA TYR A 25 -9.68 -11.72 -10.61
C TYR A 25 -10.28 -10.47 -9.97
N LEU A 26 -9.75 -10.02 -8.83
CA LEU A 26 -10.43 -9.02 -8.00
C LEU A 26 -9.66 -7.68 -7.87
N VAL A 27 -8.50 -7.58 -8.52
CA VAL A 27 -7.70 -6.36 -8.54
C VAL A 27 -7.93 -5.61 -9.85
N SER A 28 -8.06 -4.30 -9.74
CA SER A 28 -8.09 -3.37 -10.87
C SER A 28 -6.94 -2.36 -10.75
N GLY A 29 -6.40 -1.92 -11.90
CA GLY A 29 -5.27 -0.99 -11.96
C GLY A 29 -3.94 -1.71 -12.24
N GLU A 30 -2.85 -0.93 -12.35
CA GLU A 30 -1.53 -1.41 -12.80
C GLU A 30 -0.57 -1.71 -11.63
N GLY A 31 -0.97 -1.41 -10.39
CA GLY A 31 -0.12 -1.57 -9.20
C GLY A 31 -0.04 -3.03 -8.72
N LYS A 32 1.14 -3.44 -8.24
CA LYS A 32 1.31 -4.74 -7.56
C LYS A 32 0.73 -4.67 -6.15
N ILE A 33 -0.19 -5.57 -5.84
CA ILE A 33 -0.79 -5.69 -4.51
C ILE A 33 0.17 -6.41 -3.56
N THR A 34 0.38 -5.85 -2.38
CA THR A 34 1.17 -6.47 -1.31
C THR A 34 0.34 -7.51 -0.54
N ASP A 35 1.03 -8.39 0.17
CA ASP A 35 0.36 -9.42 0.98
C ASP A 35 -0.44 -8.79 2.14
N GLN A 36 0.02 -7.66 2.69
CA GLN A 36 -0.72 -6.89 3.69
C GLN A 36 -2.03 -6.33 3.14
N GLU A 37 -2.01 -5.71 1.96
CA GLU A 37 -3.20 -5.15 1.31
C GLU A 37 -4.21 -6.25 0.99
N MET A 38 -3.76 -7.43 0.56
CA MET A 38 -4.63 -8.58 0.35
C MET A 38 -5.25 -9.09 1.65
N MET A 39 -4.46 -9.19 2.71
CA MET A 39 -4.95 -9.59 4.03
C MET A 39 -6.02 -8.63 4.53
N MET A 40 -5.77 -7.32 4.44
CA MET A 40 -6.75 -6.29 4.81
C MET A 40 -8.03 -6.40 3.99
N PHE A 41 -7.92 -6.62 2.69
CA PHE A 41 -9.08 -6.81 1.80
C PHE A 41 -9.90 -8.04 2.21
N ILE A 42 -9.25 -9.18 2.44
CA ILE A 42 -9.92 -10.42 2.89
C ILE A 42 -10.65 -10.19 4.20
N LYS A 43 -9.97 -9.59 5.19
CA LYS A 43 -10.56 -9.34 6.52
C LYS A 43 -11.72 -8.37 6.48
N LEU A 44 -11.65 -7.32 5.65
CA LEU A 44 -12.80 -6.43 5.47
C LEU A 44 -13.98 -7.13 4.78
N CYS A 45 -13.73 -7.92 3.73
CA CYS A 45 -14.76 -8.69 3.07
C CYS A 45 -15.45 -9.67 4.04
N GLU A 46 -14.65 -10.36 4.86
CA GLU A 46 -15.15 -11.27 5.90
C GLU A 46 -15.98 -10.53 6.97
N TYR A 47 -15.45 -9.44 7.51
CA TYR A 47 -16.10 -8.65 8.55
C TYR A 47 -17.40 -8.01 8.05
N GLN A 48 -17.33 -7.37 6.89
CA GLN A 48 -18.46 -6.71 6.26
C GLN A 48 -19.39 -7.67 5.51
N LYS A 49 -19.09 -8.96 5.46
CA LYS A 49 -19.84 -9.98 4.72
C LYS A 49 -20.12 -9.56 3.26
N LEU A 50 -19.08 -9.06 2.58
CA LEU A 50 -19.12 -8.62 1.20
C LEU A 50 -18.76 -9.77 0.25
N ASN A 51 -19.45 -9.87 -0.88
CA ASN A 51 -19.11 -10.84 -1.91
C ASN A 51 -18.41 -10.14 -3.10
N PRO A 52 -17.08 -10.22 -3.21
CA PRO A 52 -16.34 -9.56 -4.30
C PRO A 52 -16.63 -10.17 -5.67
N PHE A 53 -17.06 -11.45 -5.76
CA PHE A 53 -17.44 -12.08 -7.01
C PHE A 53 -18.74 -11.50 -7.58
N LEU A 54 -19.62 -10.96 -6.73
CA LEU A 54 -20.80 -10.20 -7.14
C LEU A 54 -20.53 -8.71 -7.36
N ARG A 55 -19.25 -8.31 -7.37
CA ARG A 55 -18.80 -6.92 -7.50
C ARG A 55 -19.36 -6.00 -6.40
N GLU A 56 -19.64 -6.55 -5.23
CA GLU A 56 -20.03 -5.76 -4.07
C GLU A 56 -18.87 -4.89 -3.58
N VAL A 57 -17.64 -5.39 -3.72
CA VAL A 57 -16.39 -4.70 -3.40
C VAL A 57 -15.30 -5.13 -4.37
N TYR A 58 -14.36 -4.25 -4.65
CA TYR A 58 -13.17 -4.54 -5.46
C TYR A 58 -11.99 -3.71 -4.98
N LEU A 59 -10.79 -4.17 -5.30
CA LEU A 59 -9.54 -3.58 -4.90
C LEU A 59 -8.93 -2.84 -6.09
N ILE A 60 -8.61 -1.56 -5.91
CA ILE A 60 -7.99 -0.74 -6.95
C ILE A 60 -6.60 -0.33 -6.47
N LYS A 61 -5.59 -0.48 -7.34
CA LYS A 61 -4.23 0.01 -7.06
C LYS A 61 -3.62 0.68 -8.27
N TYR A 62 -3.18 1.91 -8.10
CA TYR A 62 -2.47 2.68 -9.12
C TYR A 62 -1.03 2.90 -8.72
N GLY A 63 -0.09 2.38 -9.51
CA GLY A 63 1.34 2.57 -9.29
C GLY A 63 1.79 2.12 -7.88
N SER A 64 2.48 3.01 -7.17
CA SER A 64 2.98 2.79 -5.81
C SER A 64 2.01 3.21 -4.70
N SER A 65 0.88 3.86 -5.03
CA SER A 65 -0.11 4.26 -4.03
C SER A 65 -0.69 3.05 -3.29
N PRO A 66 -1.11 3.18 -2.03
CA PRO A 66 -1.80 2.12 -1.31
C PRO A 66 -3.02 1.61 -2.08
N ALA A 67 -3.28 0.31 -1.98
CA ALA A 67 -4.48 -0.27 -2.58
C ALA A 67 -5.73 0.22 -1.86
N THR A 68 -6.73 0.58 -2.64
CA THR A 68 -7.97 1.16 -2.15
C THR A 68 -9.13 0.19 -2.35
N MET A 69 -9.91 -0.01 -1.31
CA MET A 69 -11.14 -0.81 -1.38
C MET A 69 -12.31 0.07 -1.75
N VAL A 70 -13.04 -0.35 -2.78
CA VAL A 70 -14.17 0.37 -3.32
C VAL A 70 -15.42 -0.48 -3.24
N THR A 71 -16.48 0.10 -2.72
CA THR A 71 -17.80 -0.54 -2.62
C THR A 71 -18.73 -0.02 -3.72
N GLY A 72 -19.40 -0.91 -4.40
CA GLY A 72 -20.40 -0.56 -5.44
C GLY A 72 -21.63 0.11 -4.82
N LYS A 73 -22.22 1.10 -5.52
CA LYS A 73 -23.45 1.80 -5.09
C LYS A 73 -24.59 0.82 -4.80
N GLU A 74 -24.73 -0.21 -5.62
CA GLU A 74 -25.79 -1.21 -5.48
C GLU A 74 -25.68 -1.99 -4.15
N THR A 75 -24.46 -2.15 -3.64
CA THR A 75 -24.22 -2.78 -2.34
C THR A 75 -24.77 -1.92 -1.20
N PHE A 76 -24.58 -0.60 -1.26
CA PHE A 76 -25.19 0.31 -0.29
C PHE A 76 -26.72 0.21 -0.32
N LEU A 77 -27.32 0.29 -1.49
CA LEU A 77 -28.77 0.17 -1.63
C LEU A 77 -29.30 -1.18 -1.16
N LYS A 78 -28.65 -2.29 -1.56
CA LYS A 78 -29.04 -3.65 -1.17
C LYS A 78 -29.04 -3.82 0.36
N ARG A 79 -28.05 -3.24 1.04
CA ARG A 79 -27.97 -3.25 2.51
C ARG A 79 -29.00 -2.34 3.15
N ALA A 80 -29.19 -1.12 2.61
CA ALA A 80 -30.20 -0.20 3.09
C ALA A 80 -31.60 -0.83 3.05
N TYR A 81 -31.98 -1.42 1.91
CA TYR A 81 -33.27 -2.08 1.76
C TYR A 81 -33.50 -3.29 2.68
N ARG A 82 -32.45 -3.88 3.22
CA ARG A 82 -32.52 -4.97 4.21
C ARG A 82 -32.54 -4.47 5.66
N HIS A 83 -32.23 -3.20 5.85
CA HIS A 83 -32.15 -2.61 7.20
C HIS A 83 -33.56 -2.28 7.70
N ASP A 84 -33.95 -2.78 8.87
CA ASP A 84 -35.30 -2.67 9.48
C ASP A 84 -35.73 -1.22 9.76
N LYS A 85 -34.79 -0.32 9.94
CA LYS A 85 -35.02 1.12 10.17
C LYS A 85 -34.99 1.96 8.89
N TYR A 86 -34.72 1.37 7.74
CA TYR A 86 -34.69 2.13 6.49
C TYR A 86 -36.10 2.36 5.96
N MET A 87 -36.47 3.63 5.77
CA MET A 87 -37.80 4.04 5.30
C MET A 87 -37.81 4.58 3.87
N GLY A 88 -36.63 4.62 3.22
CA GLY A 88 -36.49 5.12 1.85
C GLY A 88 -35.51 6.29 1.74
N HIS A 89 -35.29 6.73 0.52
CA HIS A 89 -34.43 7.87 0.23
C HIS A 89 -34.94 8.71 -0.93
N GLN A 90 -34.53 9.95 -0.97
CA GLN A 90 -34.72 10.87 -2.10
C GLN A 90 -33.38 11.46 -2.52
N THR A 91 -33.22 11.80 -3.79
CA THR A 91 -32.04 12.49 -4.31
C THR A 91 -32.45 13.58 -5.28
N GLY A 92 -31.79 14.70 -5.19
CA GLY A 92 -31.97 15.83 -6.11
C GLY A 92 -30.66 16.43 -6.54
N ILE A 93 -30.76 17.43 -7.43
CA ILE A 93 -29.64 18.21 -7.90
C ILE A 93 -30.11 19.64 -8.13
N SER A 94 -29.26 20.61 -7.85
CA SER A 94 -29.49 22.03 -8.11
C SER A 94 -29.73 22.31 -9.59
N GLU A 95 -30.39 23.42 -9.91
CA GLU A 95 -30.69 23.83 -11.30
C GLU A 95 -29.43 23.99 -12.14
N ASP A 96 -28.38 24.56 -11.57
CA ASP A 96 -27.07 24.72 -12.20
C ASP A 96 -26.27 23.42 -12.32
N GLY A 97 -26.74 22.33 -11.68
CA GLY A 97 -26.12 21.01 -11.73
C GLY A 97 -24.83 20.87 -10.91
N LYS A 98 -24.50 21.84 -10.06
CA LYS A 98 -23.25 21.86 -9.29
C LYS A 98 -23.37 21.23 -7.92
N THR A 99 -24.54 21.21 -7.32
CA THR A 99 -24.78 20.64 -6.01
C THR A 99 -25.82 19.51 -6.10
N ALA A 100 -25.53 18.36 -5.55
CA ALA A 100 -26.52 17.29 -5.37
C ALA A 100 -26.80 17.07 -3.89
N TRP A 101 -28.00 16.58 -3.62
CA TRP A 101 -28.39 16.23 -2.27
C TRP A 101 -29.04 14.85 -2.23
N ALA A 102 -28.95 14.21 -1.09
CA ALA A 102 -29.70 13.00 -0.76
C ALA A 102 -30.28 13.11 0.64
N GLU A 103 -31.49 12.56 0.80
CA GLU A 103 -32.18 12.43 2.07
C GLU A 103 -32.49 10.96 2.31
N VAL A 104 -32.17 10.46 3.50
CA VAL A 104 -32.45 9.10 3.94
C VAL A 104 -33.41 9.18 5.12
N SER A 105 -34.60 8.61 4.96
CA SER A 105 -35.58 8.51 6.03
C SER A 105 -35.29 7.30 6.90
N VAL A 106 -35.16 7.54 8.19
CA VAL A 106 -34.87 6.52 9.22
C VAL A 106 -36.05 6.40 10.15
N LYS A 107 -36.48 5.18 10.45
CA LYS A 107 -37.57 4.90 11.39
C LYS A 107 -37.25 5.54 12.75
N ASP A 108 -38.24 6.12 13.36
CA ASP A 108 -38.17 6.81 14.66
C ASP A 108 -37.41 8.17 14.64
N TYR A 109 -36.91 8.62 13.51
CA TYR A 109 -36.35 9.96 13.34
C TYR A 109 -37.40 10.93 12.79
N LYS A 110 -37.47 12.13 13.41
CA LYS A 110 -38.45 13.15 13.00
C LYS A 110 -38.07 13.82 11.65
N VAL A 111 -36.80 13.87 11.35
CA VAL A 111 -36.29 14.49 10.13
C VAL A 111 -35.38 13.48 9.39
N PRO A 112 -35.39 13.47 8.04
CA PRO A 112 -34.47 12.65 7.30
C PRO A 112 -33.03 13.11 7.51
N ILE A 113 -32.09 12.19 7.39
CA ILE A 113 -30.65 12.50 7.31
C ILE A 113 -30.37 13.04 5.92
N ARG A 114 -29.90 14.28 5.83
CA ARG A 114 -29.63 14.97 4.55
C ARG A 114 -28.15 15.24 4.39
N CYS A 115 -27.62 14.86 3.24
CA CYS A 115 -26.25 15.14 2.82
C CYS A 115 -26.26 15.93 1.52
N GLU A 116 -25.44 16.97 1.41
CA GLU A 116 -25.23 17.76 0.21
C GLU A 116 -23.76 17.68 -0.21
N VAL A 117 -23.53 17.60 -1.52
CA VAL A 117 -22.20 17.47 -2.10
C VAL A 117 -22.04 18.42 -3.27
N ASP A 118 -20.88 19.04 -3.38
CA ASP A 118 -20.54 19.97 -4.47
C ASP A 118 -19.74 19.25 -5.58
N TYR A 119 -20.03 19.62 -6.81
CA TYR A 119 -19.32 19.06 -7.98
C TYR A 119 -17.82 19.30 -7.94
N GLY A 120 -17.39 20.48 -7.47
CA GLY A 120 -15.98 20.86 -7.42
C GLY A 120 -15.15 19.96 -6.51
N GLU A 121 -15.76 19.47 -5.40
CA GLU A 121 -15.12 18.63 -4.41
C GLU A 121 -14.92 17.18 -4.89
N TYR A 122 -15.89 16.66 -5.67
CA TYR A 122 -15.95 15.23 -6.01
C TYR A 122 -15.62 14.89 -7.47
N VAL A 123 -15.50 15.90 -8.34
CA VAL A 123 -15.23 15.64 -9.75
C VAL A 123 -13.92 14.89 -9.95
N GLY A 124 -14.02 13.66 -10.44
CA GLY A 124 -12.86 12.83 -10.71
C GLY A 124 -12.02 13.35 -11.87
N LYS A 125 -10.74 13.60 -11.63
CA LYS A 125 -9.76 14.08 -12.60
C LYS A 125 -8.78 12.98 -12.98
N LYS A 126 -8.23 13.07 -14.19
CA LYS A 126 -7.10 12.26 -14.65
C LYS A 126 -5.78 12.84 -14.14
N LYS A 127 -4.66 12.14 -14.37
CA LYS A 127 -3.31 12.62 -14.04
C LYS A 127 -2.94 13.95 -14.69
N ASP A 128 -3.53 14.28 -15.85
CA ASP A 128 -3.34 15.52 -16.60
C ASP A 128 -4.24 16.68 -16.11
N GLY A 129 -5.00 16.47 -15.03
CA GLY A 129 -5.93 17.44 -14.45
C GLY A 129 -7.28 17.53 -15.18
N THR A 130 -7.47 16.86 -16.32
CA THR A 130 -8.73 16.86 -17.04
C THR A 130 -9.78 15.98 -16.37
N VAL A 131 -11.06 16.34 -16.49
CA VAL A 131 -12.17 15.55 -15.97
C VAL A 131 -12.20 14.17 -16.63
N ASN A 132 -12.33 13.12 -15.83
CA ASN A 132 -12.39 11.75 -16.34
C ASN A 132 -13.68 11.51 -17.17
N SER A 133 -13.66 10.45 -17.97
CA SER A 133 -14.73 10.14 -18.94
C SER A 133 -16.10 9.96 -18.30
N MET A 134 -16.21 9.38 -17.12
CA MET A 134 -17.47 9.14 -16.44
C MET A 134 -18.09 10.44 -15.93
N TRP A 135 -17.29 11.28 -15.27
CA TRP A 135 -17.73 12.58 -14.78
C TRP A 135 -18.05 13.54 -15.93
N LYS A 136 -17.31 13.46 -17.06
CA LYS A 136 -17.61 14.23 -18.26
C LYS A 136 -18.93 13.82 -18.90
N ALA A 137 -19.21 12.52 -18.99
CA ALA A 137 -20.39 11.99 -19.66
C ALA A 137 -21.66 12.06 -18.80
N LYS A 138 -21.57 11.86 -17.48
CA LYS A 138 -22.72 11.72 -16.57
C LYS A 138 -22.53 12.46 -15.23
N PRO A 139 -22.20 13.79 -15.26
CA PRO A 139 -21.88 14.51 -14.03
C PRO A 139 -22.99 14.49 -12.99
N ARG A 140 -24.23 14.72 -13.40
CA ARG A 140 -25.40 14.71 -12.51
C ARG A 140 -25.64 13.36 -11.83
N THR A 141 -25.44 12.27 -12.57
CA THR A 141 -25.59 10.92 -12.03
C THR A 141 -24.50 10.60 -11.03
N MET A 142 -23.26 10.99 -11.34
CA MET A 142 -22.12 10.77 -10.46
C MET A 142 -22.28 11.55 -9.15
N LEU A 143 -22.66 12.83 -9.25
CA LEU A 143 -22.82 13.67 -8.06
C LEU A 143 -23.96 13.16 -7.15
N LYS A 144 -25.13 12.81 -7.70
CA LYS A 144 -26.21 12.19 -6.92
C LYS A 144 -25.83 10.86 -6.28
N LYS A 145 -24.96 10.09 -6.94
CA LYS A 145 -24.43 8.84 -6.37
C LYS A 145 -23.61 9.12 -5.11
N VAL A 146 -22.73 10.12 -5.13
CA VAL A 146 -21.92 10.51 -3.98
C VAL A 146 -22.81 10.96 -2.82
N ALA A 147 -23.72 11.89 -3.06
CA ALA A 147 -24.65 12.37 -2.05
C ALA A 147 -25.42 11.22 -1.37
N LEU A 148 -25.94 10.27 -2.16
CA LEU A 148 -26.69 9.14 -1.63
C LEU A 148 -25.83 8.21 -0.77
N VAL A 149 -24.61 7.89 -1.21
CA VAL A 149 -23.73 6.99 -0.44
C VAL A 149 -23.34 7.63 0.88
N GLN A 150 -23.05 8.93 0.91
CA GLN A 150 -22.76 9.67 2.13
C GLN A 150 -23.96 9.69 3.08
N ALA A 151 -25.14 10.06 2.59
CA ALA A 151 -26.36 10.08 3.40
C ALA A 151 -26.71 8.71 4.01
N LEU A 152 -26.50 7.61 3.26
CA LEU A 152 -26.68 6.26 3.78
C LEU A 152 -25.67 5.92 4.87
N ARG A 153 -24.40 6.33 4.73
CA ARG A 153 -23.35 6.09 5.72
C ARG A 153 -23.60 6.90 7.00
N GLU A 154 -24.07 8.13 6.88
CA GLU A 154 -24.47 8.94 8.03
C GLU A 154 -25.72 8.39 8.73
N ALA A 155 -26.69 7.90 7.95
CA ALA A 155 -27.92 7.34 8.51
C ALA A 155 -27.69 6.00 9.25
N PHE A 156 -26.72 5.20 8.81
CA PHE A 156 -26.46 3.85 9.33
C PHE A 156 -24.96 3.59 9.45
N PRO A 157 -24.25 4.29 10.36
CA PRO A 157 -22.79 4.22 10.46
C PRO A 157 -22.28 2.82 10.82
N GLU A 158 -23.01 2.04 11.60
CA GLU A 158 -22.65 0.67 11.94
C GLU A 158 -22.73 -0.28 10.73
N THR A 159 -23.67 -0.04 9.83
CA THR A 159 -23.89 -0.88 8.64
C THR A 159 -22.94 -0.57 7.51
N PHE A 160 -22.55 0.70 7.36
CA PHE A 160 -21.77 1.20 6.23
C PHE A 160 -20.40 1.75 6.63
N GLY A 161 -20.02 1.68 7.90
CA GLY A 161 -18.70 2.13 8.36
C GLY A 161 -17.56 1.43 7.63
N GLY A 162 -16.59 2.20 7.15
CA GLY A 162 -15.46 1.69 6.38
C GLY A 162 -15.75 1.34 4.91
N MET A 163 -16.98 1.55 4.44
CA MET A 163 -17.37 1.35 3.04
C MET A 163 -17.39 2.70 2.32
N TYR A 164 -16.65 2.82 1.24
CA TYR A 164 -16.55 4.03 0.43
C TYR A 164 -16.77 3.73 -1.04
N SER A 165 -17.39 4.65 -1.76
CA SER A 165 -17.45 4.59 -3.22
C SER A 165 -16.15 5.08 -3.83
N GLN A 166 -15.90 4.77 -5.10
CA GLN A 166 -14.69 5.19 -5.81
C GLN A 166 -14.53 6.72 -5.85
N GLU A 167 -15.63 7.43 -5.95
CA GLU A 167 -15.65 8.89 -6.05
C GLU A 167 -15.23 9.57 -4.75
N GLU A 168 -15.61 9.00 -3.62
CA GLU A 168 -15.24 9.53 -2.31
C GLU A 168 -13.76 9.33 -2.01
N ILE A 169 -13.19 8.21 -2.42
CA ILE A 169 -11.80 7.87 -2.14
C ILE A 169 -10.83 8.77 -2.92
N ASN A 170 -11.18 9.16 -4.15
CA ASN A 170 -10.36 10.07 -4.93
C ASN A 170 -10.22 11.43 -4.23
N THR A 171 -11.21 11.84 -3.44
CA THR A 171 -11.19 13.07 -2.64
C THR A 171 -10.42 12.88 -1.34
N VAL A 172 -10.66 11.80 -0.61
CA VAL A 172 -9.95 11.46 0.64
C VAL A 172 -8.44 11.32 0.42
N ASN A 173 -8.02 10.69 -0.69
CA ASN A 173 -6.60 10.59 -1.03
C ASN A 173 -5.99 11.98 -1.38
N ALA A 174 -6.77 12.92 -1.90
CA ALA A 174 -6.31 14.28 -2.14
C ALA A 174 -6.18 15.08 -0.83
N GLU A 175 -7.11 14.91 0.13
CA GLU A 175 -7.07 15.57 1.44
C GLU A 175 -5.97 14.99 2.33
N VAL A 176 -5.82 13.66 2.38
CA VAL A 176 -4.73 13.00 3.14
C VAL A 176 -3.36 13.40 2.59
N LEU A 177 -3.24 13.70 1.30
CA LEU A 177 -2.00 14.23 0.70
C LEU A 177 -1.82 15.74 0.95
N SER A 178 -2.88 16.51 1.32
CA SER A 178 -2.80 17.95 1.57
C SER A 178 -2.63 18.31 3.05
N ASP A 179 -3.20 17.52 3.98
CA ASP A 179 -3.16 17.79 5.44
C ASP A 179 -2.10 17.00 6.18
N THR A 180 -1.55 16.01 5.55
CA THR A 180 -0.33 15.39 6.01
C THR A 180 0.74 15.59 4.94
N GLU A 181 1.60 16.59 5.11
CA GLU A 181 3.01 16.29 5.03
C GLU A 181 3.33 15.28 6.15
N ILE A 182 2.69 14.14 6.14
CA ILE A 182 3.36 12.92 6.54
C ILE A 182 4.41 12.79 5.42
N LYS A 183 5.61 13.35 5.63
CA LYS A 183 6.82 12.71 5.17
C LYS A 183 6.50 11.24 5.35
N PRO A 184 6.55 10.40 4.28
CA PRO A 184 6.44 8.99 4.53
C PRO A 184 7.40 8.78 5.69
N GLU A 185 6.88 8.51 6.89
CA GLU A 185 7.67 7.78 7.84
C GLU A 185 8.08 6.62 6.96
N GLU A 186 9.34 6.64 6.56
CA GLU A 186 10.01 5.49 6.04
C GLU A 186 9.49 4.40 6.95
N GLN A 187 8.59 3.56 6.43
CA GLN A 187 8.34 2.29 7.10
C GLN A 187 9.75 1.80 7.29
N GLU A 188 10.23 1.89 8.52
CA GLU A 188 11.57 1.42 8.86
C GLU A 188 11.57 -0.03 8.39
N SER A 189 11.97 -0.22 7.13
CA SER A 189 12.19 -1.54 6.62
C SER A 189 13.21 -2.09 7.59
N LEU A 190 12.90 -3.21 8.23
CA LEU A 190 13.82 -3.87 9.16
C LEU A 190 15.23 -3.95 8.55
N TYR A 191 15.32 -3.89 7.23
CA TYR A 191 16.53 -4.05 6.42
C TYR A 191 16.68 -2.91 5.41
N ILE A 192 17.87 -2.71 4.88
CA ILE A 192 18.21 -1.70 3.87
C ILE A 192 17.44 -1.91 2.56
N THR A 193 17.17 -0.83 1.82
CA THR A 193 16.45 -0.86 0.54
C THR A 193 17.32 -1.44 -0.60
N GLU A 194 16.70 -1.86 -1.71
CA GLU A 194 17.42 -2.35 -2.89
C GLU A 194 18.40 -1.30 -3.46
N GLU A 195 18.06 -0.02 -3.38
CA GLU A 195 18.94 1.07 -3.78
C GLU A 195 20.18 1.15 -2.88
N GLN A 196 20.00 1.04 -1.57
CA GLN A 196 21.07 1.02 -0.57
C GLN A 196 21.94 -0.24 -0.72
N VAL A 197 21.37 -1.40 -1.04
CA VAL A 197 22.13 -2.62 -1.37
C VAL A 197 23.00 -2.39 -2.60
N THR A 198 22.46 -1.72 -3.61
CA THR A 198 23.19 -1.42 -4.85
C THR A 198 24.36 -0.46 -4.59
N GLU A 199 24.15 0.55 -3.74
CA GLU A 199 25.20 1.48 -3.33
C GLU A 199 26.32 0.76 -2.56
N LEU A 200 26.01 -0.12 -1.62
CA LEU A 200 26.99 -0.93 -0.89
C LEU A 200 27.75 -1.89 -1.82
N LYS A 201 27.10 -2.50 -2.81
CA LYS A 201 27.77 -3.35 -3.81
C LYS A 201 28.81 -2.55 -4.61
N LYS A 202 28.44 -1.35 -5.07
CA LYS A 202 29.33 -0.46 -5.83
C LYS A 202 30.57 -0.03 -5.00
N GLU A 203 30.35 0.37 -3.74
CA GLU A 203 31.46 0.74 -2.84
C GLU A 203 32.36 -0.46 -2.54
N ARG A 204 31.78 -1.66 -2.35
CA ARG A 204 32.53 -2.90 -2.13
C ARG A 204 33.46 -3.22 -3.30
N GLU A 205 32.96 -3.13 -4.53
CA GLU A 205 33.76 -3.36 -5.75
C GLU A 205 34.86 -2.33 -5.91
N THR A 206 34.56 -1.03 -5.70
CA THR A 206 35.50 0.07 -5.84
C THR A 206 36.66 -0.05 -4.85
N ARG A 207 36.42 -0.56 -3.65
CA ARG A 207 37.42 -0.60 -2.54
C ARG A 207 37.96 -2.00 -2.27
N LYS A 208 37.55 -2.99 -3.07
CA LYS A 208 37.91 -4.42 -2.92
C LYS A 208 37.73 -4.90 -1.46
N VAL A 209 36.58 -4.59 -0.85
CA VAL A 209 36.27 -5.02 0.50
C VAL A 209 35.90 -6.49 0.52
N ASP A 210 36.51 -7.25 1.46
CA ASP A 210 36.22 -8.66 1.67
C ASP A 210 34.75 -8.86 2.09
N GLY A 211 33.94 -9.44 1.22
CA GLY A 211 32.52 -9.62 1.43
C GLY A 211 32.18 -10.49 2.65
N PRO A 212 32.75 -11.69 2.80
CA PRO A 212 32.51 -12.54 3.97
C PRO A 212 32.82 -11.87 5.31
N LYS A 213 33.98 -11.20 5.42
CA LYS A 213 34.38 -10.47 6.64
C LYS A 213 33.45 -9.29 6.93
N PHE A 214 33.00 -8.57 5.87
CA PHE A 214 32.07 -7.47 6.02
C PHE A 214 30.70 -7.96 6.52
N LEU A 215 30.15 -9.02 5.94
CA LEU A 215 28.88 -9.59 6.36
C LEU A 215 28.92 -10.15 7.79
N ALA A 216 30.04 -10.81 8.16
CA ALA A 216 30.26 -11.30 9.50
C ALA A 216 30.28 -10.17 10.55
N HIS A 217 30.83 -8.97 10.21
CA HIS A 217 30.81 -7.82 11.09
C HIS A 217 29.38 -7.35 11.45
N PHE A 218 28.44 -7.51 10.53
CA PHE A 218 27.04 -7.16 10.75
C PHE A 218 26.21 -8.36 11.24
N GLY A 219 26.77 -9.57 11.31
CA GLY A 219 26.08 -10.78 11.73
C GLY A 219 24.99 -11.22 10.74
N VAL A 220 25.18 -10.96 9.44
CA VAL A 220 24.20 -11.26 8.38
C VAL A 220 24.82 -12.13 7.28
N ASP A 221 23.97 -12.89 6.57
CA ASP A 221 24.39 -13.76 5.48
C ASP A 221 24.45 -13.05 4.12
N SER A 222 23.77 -11.87 4.01
CA SER A 222 23.67 -11.14 2.77
C SER A 222 23.45 -9.64 3.03
N LEU A 223 23.79 -8.78 2.05
CA LEU A 223 23.70 -7.32 2.18
C LEU A 223 22.28 -6.83 2.40
N ASP A 224 21.29 -7.44 1.79
CA ASP A 224 19.86 -7.11 1.92
C ASP A 224 19.30 -7.37 3.33
N LYS A 225 20.01 -8.14 4.17
CA LYS A 225 19.66 -8.39 5.57
C LYS A 225 20.32 -7.43 6.57
N ILE A 226 21.05 -6.44 6.11
CA ILE A 226 21.61 -5.41 7.00
C ILE A 226 20.47 -4.55 7.53
N PRO A 227 20.34 -4.36 8.87
CA PRO A 227 19.29 -3.50 9.44
C PRO A 227 19.39 -2.07 8.91
N ALA A 228 18.24 -1.48 8.52
CA ALA A 228 18.19 -0.13 7.93
C ALA A 228 18.88 0.93 8.79
N LYS A 229 18.75 0.83 10.12
CA LYS A 229 19.41 1.72 11.09
C LYS A 229 20.93 1.66 11.04
N ARG A 230 21.51 0.55 10.54
CA ARG A 230 22.96 0.35 10.44
C ARG A 230 23.54 0.67 9.07
N PHE A 231 22.74 1.18 8.12
CA PHE A 231 23.22 1.52 6.77
C PHE A 231 24.37 2.54 6.79
N LYS A 232 24.25 3.60 7.59
CA LYS A 232 25.31 4.62 7.74
C LYS A 232 26.60 4.01 8.29
N GLU A 233 26.52 3.10 9.22
CA GLU A 233 27.63 2.34 9.77
C GLU A 233 28.27 1.45 8.69
N ALA A 234 27.45 0.73 7.92
CA ALA A 234 27.89 -0.11 6.82
C ALA A 234 28.64 0.70 5.76
N MET A 235 28.14 1.86 5.38
CA MET A 235 28.81 2.77 4.45
C MET A 235 30.13 3.32 5.05
N SER A 236 30.18 3.63 6.33
CA SER A 236 31.39 4.08 7.01
C SER A 236 32.48 3.02 7.04
N VAL A 237 32.12 1.78 7.38
CA VAL A 237 33.03 0.63 7.37
C VAL A 237 33.58 0.36 5.96
N MET A 238 32.73 0.44 4.92
CA MET A 238 33.16 0.33 3.53
C MET A 238 34.16 1.43 3.13
N LYS A 239 33.89 2.69 3.52
CA LYS A 239 34.70 3.86 3.18
C LYS A 239 36.00 3.96 3.99
N ALA A 240 36.10 3.28 5.11
CA ALA A 240 37.36 3.22 5.91
C ALA A 240 38.51 2.56 5.15
N LYS A 241 38.23 1.73 4.13
CA LYS A 241 39.24 1.16 3.26
C LYS A 241 39.52 2.13 2.08
N PRO A 242 40.77 2.49 1.79
CA PRO A 242 41.07 3.40 0.67
C PRO A 242 40.65 2.80 -0.65
N ALA A 243 40.14 3.64 -1.57
CA ALA A 243 39.75 3.19 -2.91
C ALA A 243 41.02 2.77 -3.69
N THR A 244 41.06 1.55 -4.20
CA THR A 244 42.14 1.09 -5.08
C THR A 244 41.97 1.76 -6.45
N LYS A 245 42.96 2.53 -6.88
CA LYS A 245 43.04 3.05 -8.26
C LYS A 245 43.14 1.87 -9.21
N LYS A 246 42.38 1.91 -10.30
CA LYS A 246 42.41 0.91 -11.40
C LYS A 246 43.85 0.84 -11.95
N GLY A 247 44.63 -0.18 -11.58
CA GLY A 247 45.95 -0.39 -12.12
C GLY A 247 47.06 -0.73 -11.13
N GLU A 248 46.85 -0.74 -9.83
CA GLU A 248 47.88 -1.20 -8.90
C GLU A 248 47.56 -2.59 -8.35
N GLU A 249 48.44 -3.55 -8.64
CA GLU A 249 48.45 -4.85 -7.95
C GLU A 249 48.65 -4.61 -6.43
N PRO A 250 47.97 -5.37 -5.58
CA PRO A 250 48.15 -5.23 -4.14
C PRO A 250 49.57 -5.61 -3.78
N ALA A 251 50.27 -4.69 -3.12
CA ALA A 251 51.60 -4.95 -2.54
C ALA A 251 51.54 -6.26 -1.72
N ARG A 252 52.38 -7.20 -2.08
CA ARG A 252 52.55 -8.49 -1.39
C ARG A 252 52.99 -8.17 0.04
N VAL A 253 52.23 -8.55 1.01
CA VAL A 253 52.64 -8.58 2.40
C VAL A 253 53.66 -9.70 2.51
N PRO A 254 54.89 -9.49 3.04
CA PRO A 254 55.85 -10.57 3.20
C PRO A 254 55.25 -11.65 4.08
N GLY A 255 55.18 -12.86 3.54
CA GLY A 255 54.73 -14.05 4.28
C GLY A 255 55.83 -14.46 5.28
N GLU A 256 55.40 -15.11 6.33
CA GLU A 256 56.22 -15.70 7.40
C GLU A 256 57.17 -16.84 6.92
N ASP A 257 57.39 -17.04 5.62
CA ASP A 257 58.18 -18.11 5.07
C ASP A 257 59.62 -17.79 4.77
N ASP A 258 60.09 -16.55 5.06
CA ASP A 258 61.50 -16.17 4.84
C ASP A 258 62.33 -16.12 6.16
N VAL A 259 62.11 -17.08 7.05
CA VAL A 259 63.02 -17.32 8.18
C VAL A 259 63.89 -18.51 7.83
N GLU A 260 65.01 -18.21 7.23
CA GLU A 260 66.12 -19.15 7.00
C GLU A 260 66.72 -19.56 8.34
N TRP A 261 66.53 -20.79 8.74
CA TRP A 261 67.17 -21.37 9.93
C TRP A 261 68.66 -21.59 9.61
N MET A 262 69.49 -20.71 10.15
CA MET A 262 70.90 -20.97 10.22
C MET A 262 71.14 -22.09 11.22
N GLU A 263 71.46 -23.27 10.70
CA GLU A 263 72.04 -24.33 11.47
C GLU A 263 73.43 -23.88 11.96
N GLY A 264 73.55 -23.67 13.26
CA GLY A 264 74.81 -23.45 13.94
C GLY A 264 75.53 -24.75 14.15
N ASP A 265 76.64 -24.93 13.47
CA ASP A 265 77.59 -26.01 13.70
C ASP A 265 78.08 -25.99 15.18
N GLY A 266 77.80 -27.08 15.87
CA GLY A 266 78.40 -27.34 17.13
C GLY A 266 79.78 -27.91 16.96
N GLU A 267 80.76 -27.26 17.53
CA GLU A 267 82.06 -27.90 17.76
C GLU A 267 82.42 -27.91 19.26
N GLN A 268 82.78 -29.00 19.62
CA GLN A 268 83.34 -29.59 20.79
C GLN A 268 84.32 -28.69 21.62
N GLY A 269 84.28 -28.86 22.91
CA GLY A 269 85.30 -28.40 23.85
C GLY A 269 84.89 -28.73 25.32
#